data_216d8bea9bd55fd8b925f70316ba1f75
#
_entry.id   216d8bea9bd55fd8b925f70316ba1f75
#
_cell.length_a   1.000
_cell.length_b   1.000
_cell.length_c   1.000
_cell.angle_alpha   90.00
_cell.angle_beta   90.00
_cell.angle_gamma   90.00
#
_symmetry.space_group_name_H-M   'P 1'
#
loop_
_entity.id
_entity.type
_entity.pdbx_description
1 polymer ?
#
loop_
_entity_poly.entity_id
_entity_poly.type
_entity_poly.pdbx_seq_one_letter_code
_entity_poly.pdbx_strand_id
1 'polypeptide(L)'
;MATSLMGSAGFEWDILSCDEAETAAIARFAALYKELRPVVHGGRVLHPELRDPAWRATAFVGATAAVVVVATVASLEDARAERLRLPGLDPDRRYRVRVRREIGAAEYGWIAPEWFTAGEIELPGSLLAEVGLQLPTLWPLQAFVLHVEPV
;
A
#
# COMPACT_ATOMS: atom_id res chain seq x y z
N MET A 1 11.16 4.09 0.88
CA MET A 1 10.92 2.89 1.72
C MET A 1 9.75 2.02 1.25
N ALA A 2 8.56 2.57 0.89
CA ALA A 2 7.41 1.72 0.50
C ALA A 2 7.72 0.77 -0.67
N THR A 3 8.42 1.25 -1.69
CA THR A 3 8.79 0.44 -2.87
C THR A 3 9.78 -0.68 -2.56
N SER A 4 10.57 -0.56 -1.50
CA SER A 4 11.51 -1.61 -1.07
C SER A 4 10.81 -2.85 -0.48
N LEU A 5 9.49 -2.76 -0.19
CA LEU A 5 8.70 -3.91 0.26
C LEU A 5 8.30 -4.85 -0.89
N MET A 6 8.46 -4.42 -2.16
CA MET A 6 7.97 -5.17 -3.34
C MET A 6 8.86 -6.34 -3.77
N GLY A 7 9.77 -6.79 -2.94
CA GLY A 7 10.68 -7.89 -3.28
C GLY A 7 11.52 -8.29 -2.09
N SER A 8 12.72 -8.77 -2.35
CA SER A 8 13.69 -9.03 -1.28
C SER A 8 14.24 -7.71 -0.76
N ALA A 9 14.01 -7.42 0.51
CA ALA A 9 14.53 -6.24 1.16
C ALA A 9 15.77 -6.58 2.03
N GLY A 10 16.77 -5.72 1.95
CA GLY A 10 17.99 -5.79 2.76
C GLY A 10 18.53 -4.38 3.00
N PHE A 11 19.49 -4.29 3.90
CA PHE A 11 20.19 -3.05 4.19
C PHE A 11 21.67 -3.23 3.86
N GLU A 12 22.16 -2.42 2.93
CA GLU A 12 23.58 -2.24 2.63
C GLU A 12 24.04 -0.93 3.28
N TRP A 13 24.08 -0.92 4.60
CA TRP A 13 24.28 0.28 5.38
C TRP A 13 25.21 -0.01 6.57
N ASP A 14 26.05 0.95 6.93
CA ASP A 14 26.80 0.87 8.19
C ASP A 14 25.86 1.15 9.37
N ILE A 15 25.24 0.08 9.87
CA ILE A 15 24.28 0.14 10.97
C ILE A 15 24.92 0.67 12.27
N LEU A 16 26.23 0.52 12.42
CA LEU A 16 26.94 0.99 13.61
C LEU A 16 27.10 2.52 13.63
N SER A 17 26.99 3.16 12.47
CA SER A 17 27.03 4.63 12.36
C SER A 17 25.64 5.29 12.48
N CYS A 18 24.57 4.48 12.55
CA CYS A 18 23.21 4.99 12.66
C CYS A 18 22.94 5.59 14.04
N ASP A 19 22.20 6.68 14.05
CA ASP A 19 21.63 7.22 15.29
C ASP A 19 20.43 6.39 15.79
N GLU A 20 19.89 6.74 16.95
CA GLU A 20 18.80 6.03 17.58
C GLU A 20 17.51 6.08 16.73
N ALA A 21 17.24 7.22 16.08
CA ALA A 21 16.05 7.40 15.25
C ALA A 21 16.12 6.57 13.97
N GLU A 22 17.28 6.52 13.34
CA GLU A 22 17.57 5.70 12.16
C GLU A 22 17.48 4.21 12.49
N THR A 23 18.08 3.78 13.59
CA THR A 23 18.01 2.40 14.08
C THR A 23 16.57 1.98 14.34
N ALA A 24 15.78 2.85 14.99
CA ALA A 24 14.36 2.60 15.23
C ALA A 24 13.56 2.53 13.92
N ALA A 25 13.89 3.35 12.92
CA ALA A 25 13.25 3.31 11.60
C ALA A 25 13.56 2.01 10.86
N ILE A 26 14.81 1.53 10.89
CA ILE A 26 15.23 0.24 10.35
C ILE A 26 14.46 -0.90 11.03
N ALA A 27 14.36 -0.88 12.36
CA ALA A 27 13.63 -1.89 13.11
C ALA A 27 12.14 -1.94 12.73
N ARG A 28 11.47 -0.80 12.61
CA ARG A 28 10.07 -0.72 12.15
C ARG A 28 9.89 -1.26 10.74
N PHE A 29 10.78 -0.90 9.82
CA PHE A 29 10.75 -1.43 8.44
C PHE A 29 10.94 -2.96 8.44
N ALA A 30 11.92 -3.47 9.18
CA ALA A 30 12.20 -4.91 9.25
C ALA A 30 11.02 -5.69 9.84
N ALA A 31 10.37 -5.16 10.87
CA ALA A 31 9.17 -5.76 11.46
C ALA A 31 8.01 -5.82 10.46
N LEU A 32 7.72 -4.70 9.79
CA LEU A 32 6.70 -4.63 8.75
C LEU A 32 7.00 -5.59 7.59
N TYR A 33 8.24 -5.60 7.10
CA TYR A 33 8.64 -6.51 6.03
C TYR A 33 8.46 -7.98 6.41
N LYS A 34 8.86 -8.39 7.62
CA LYS A 34 8.69 -9.76 8.11
C LYS A 34 7.21 -10.16 8.20
N GLU A 35 6.34 -9.24 8.57
CA GLU A 35 4.89 -9.44 8.61
C GLU A 35 4.31 -9.63 7.20
N LEU A 36 4.68 -8.76 6.26
CA LEU A 36 4.07 -8.72 4.92
C LEU A 36 4.70 -9.70 3.91
N ARG A 37 5.95 -10.09 4.12
CA ARG A 37 6.71 -10.91 3.15
C ARG A 37 6.03 -12.25 2.76
N PRO A 38 5.27 -12.95 3.62
CA PRO A 38 4.59 -14.17 3.18
C PRO A 38 3.59 -13.91 2.04
N VAL A 39 2.89 -12.76 2.08
CA VAL A 39 1.97 -12.35 1.02
C VAL A 39 2.75 -11.83 -0.18
N VAL A 40 3.79 -11.03 0.03
CA VAL A 40 4.61 -10.46 -1.05
C VAL A 40 5.33 -11.54 -1.86
N HIS A 41 5.87 -12.56 -1.21
CA HIS A 41 6.61 -13.63 -1.91
C HIS A 41 5.72 -14.79 -2.38
N GLY A 42 4.58 -15.02 -1.72
CA GLY A 42 3.66 -16.13 -2.06
C GLY A 42 2.46 -15.71 -2.89
N GLY A 43 2.19 -14.43 -2.97
CA GLY A 43 1.03 -13.88 -3.68
C GLY A 43 1.26 -13.75 -5.19
N ARG A 44 0.15 -13.74 -5.93
CA ARG A 44 0.17 -13.38 -7.35
C ARG A 44 0.38 -11.87 -7.50
N VAL A 45 1.32 -11.48 -8.34
CA VAL A 45 1.56 -10.06 -8.63
C VAL A 45 0.54 -9.55 -9.65
N LEU A 46 -0.09 -8.44 -9.34
CA LEU A 46 -1.00 -7.71 -10.20
C LEU A 46 -0.55 -6.25 -10.31
N HIS A 47 -0.78 -5.66 -11.46
CA HIS A 47 -0.60 -4.23 -11.70
C HIS A 47 -1.97 -3.61 -12.00
N PRO A 48 -2.72 -3.16 -10.98
CA PRO A 48 -4.01 -2.53 -11.20
C PRO A 48 -3.91 -1.36 -12.17
N GLU A 49 -4.80 -1.34 -13.16
CA GLU A 49 -4.90 -0.22 -14.09
C GLU A 49 -5.50 0.99 -13.37
N LEU A 50 -4.81 2.11 -13.49
CA LEU A 50 -5.23 3.41 -12.98
C LEU A 50 -5.28 4.38 -14.15
N ARG A 51 -6.27 5.25 -14.16
CA ARG A 51 -6.57 6.13 -15.30
C ARG A 51 -5.48 7.16 -15.54
N ASP A 52 -5.05 7.83 -14.46
CA ASP A 52 -4.00 8.85 -14.54
C ASP A 52 -2.62 8.18 -14.61
N PRO A 53 -1.81 8.49 -15.64
CA PRO A 53 -0.50 7.86 -15.85
C PRO A 53 0.55 8.20 -14.77
N ALA A 54 0.28 9.16 -13.91
CA ALA A 54 1.16 9.44 -12.78
C ALA A 54 1.07 8.38 -11.67
N TRP A 55 -0.02 7.60 -11.62
CA TRP A 55 -0.16 6.53 -10.65
C TRP A 55 0.64 5.27 -11.01
N ARG A 56 1.13 4.61 -9.98
CA ARG A 56 1.67 3.24 -10.06
C ARG A 56 1.09 2.44 -8.90
N ALA A 57 0.61 1.25 -9.20
CA ALA A 57 0.17 0.31 -8.18
C ALA A 57 0.72 -1.08 -8.48
N THR A 58 1.20 -1.75 -7.44
CA THR A 58 1.58 -3.16 -7.48
C THR A 58 0.90 -3.85 -6.32
N ALA A 59 0.10 -4.86 -6.62
CA ALA A 59 -0.60 -5.67 -5.65
C ALA A 59 -0.05 -7.10 -5.63
N PHE A 60 0.17 -7.62 -4.44
CA PHE A 60 0.52 -9.01 -4.17
C PHE A 60 -0.72 -9.64 -3.53
N VAL A 61 -1.39 -10.52 -4.26
CA VAL A 61 -2.66 -11.12 -3.83
C VAL A 61 -2.44 -12.59 -3.51
N GLY A 62 -2.45 -12.89 -2.22
CA GLY A 62 -2.43 -14.26 -1.70
C GLY A 62 -3.84 -14.87 -1.61
N ALA A 63 -3.94 -16.08 -1.05
CA ALA A 63 -5.21 -16.79 -0.92
C ALA A 63 -6.24 -16.06 -0.02
N THR A 64 -5.77 -15.38 1.02
CA THR A 64 -6.65 -14.73 2.02
C THR A 64 -6.29 -13.28 2.31
N ALA A 65 -5.16 -12.79 1.81
CA ALA A 65 -4.68 -11.45 2.13
C ALA A 65 -4.02 -10.81 0.89
N ALA A 66 -3.93 -9.50 0.87
CA ALA A 66 -3.17 -8.79 -0.14
C ALA A 66 -2.31 -7.67 0.46
N VAL A 67 -1.21 -7.37 -0.22
CA VAL A 67 -0.36 -6.20 0.06
C VAL A 67 -0.34 -5.36 -1.21
N VAL A 68 -0.61 -4.07 -1.10
CA VAL A 68 -0.58 -3.17 -2.25
C VAL A 68 0.32 -1.99 -1.95
N VAL A 69 1.25 -1.74 -2.85
CA VAL A 69 2.06 -0.52 -2.87
C VAL A 69 1.48 0.40 -3.93
N VAL A 70 1.11 1.61 -3.52
CA VAL A 70 0.56 2.64 -4.40
C VAL A 70 1.48 3.85 -4.34
N ALA A 71 1.83 4.40 -5.50
CA ALA A 71 2.72 5.55 -5.60
C ALA A 71 2.31 6.50 -6.72
N THR A 72 2.71 7.76 -6.59
CA THR A 72 2.70 8.74 -7.67
C THR A 72 4.13 9.03 -8.13
N VAL A 73 4.35 9.03 -9.44
CA VAL A 73 5.67 9.29 -10.05
C VAL A 73 5.79 10.69 -10.65
N ALA A 74 4.67 11.40 -10.75
CA ALA A 74 4.56 12.75 -11.26
C ALA A 74 3.36 13.47 -10.62
N SER A 75 3.13 14.72 -10.96
CA SER A 75 1.88 15.42 -10.62
C SER A 75 0.70 14.75 -11.32
N LEU A 76 -0.41 14.59 -10.61
CA LEU A 76 -1.65 14.10 -11.20
C LEU A 76 -2.17 15.09 -12.27
N GLU A 77 -2.71 14.57 -13.36
CA GLU A 77 -3.26 15.38 -14.44
C GLU A 77 -4.51 16.13 -14.01
N ASP A 78 -5.31 15.51 -13.15
CA ASP A 78 -6.49 16.15 -12.56
C ASP A 78 -6.71 15.71 -11.09
N ALA A 79 -7.64 16.39 -10.40
CA ALA A 79 -7.99 16.08 -9.01
C ALA A 79 -9.13 15.05 -8.91
N ARG A 80 -9.45 14.32 -9.98
CA ARG A 80 -10.51 13.33 -9.92
C ARG A 80 -10.10 12.16 -9.05
N ALA A 81 -11.06 11.66 -8.29
CA ALA A 81 -10.86 10.49 -7.48
C ALA A 81 -10.53 9.27 -8.35
N GLU A 82 -9.37 8.69 -8.13
CA GLU A 82 -8.97 7.42 -8.73
C GLU A 82 -9.47 6.25 -7.87
N ARG A 83 -9.71 5.10 -8.50
CA ARG A 83 -10.18 3.91 -7.81
C ARG A 83 -9.26 2.73 -8.06
N LEU A 84 -8.73 2.21 -6.96
CA LEU A 84 -7.89 1.02 -6.93
C LEU A 84 -8.77 -0.23 -6.82
N ARG A 85 -8.86 -1.01 -7.88
CA ARG A 85 -9.55 -2.31 -7.87
C ARG A 85 -8.57 -3.42 -7.52
N LEU A 86 -9.03 -4.34 -6.66
CA LEU A 86 -8.24 -5.48 -6.19
C LEU A 86 -8.97 -6.80 -6.49
N PRO A 87 -8.87 -7.32 -7.71
CA PRO A 87 -9.44 -8.63 -8.05
C PRO A 87 -8.62 -9.77 -7.43
N GLY A 88 -9.26 -10.91 -7.23
CA GLY A 88 -8.61 -12.16 -6.80
C GLY A 88 -8.71 -12.45 -5.30
N LEU A 89 -9.37 -11.60 -4.54
CA LEU A 89 -9.84 -11.90 -3.19
C LEU A 89 -11.19 -12.63 -3.26
N ASP A 90 -11.52 -13.38 -2.21
CA ASP A 90 -12.83 -14.05 -2.09
C ASP A 90 -13.96 -13.00 -2.05
N PRO A 91 -14.88 -12.97 -3.03
CA PRO A 91 -15.92 -11.93 -3.13
C PRO A 91 -16.89 -11.94 -1.95
N ASP A 92 -17.13 -13.12 -1.35
CA ASP A 92 -18.11 -13.31 -0.28
C ASP A 92 -17.53 -13.02 1.12
N ARG A 93 -16.22 -12.84 1.22
CA ARG A 93 -15.52 -12.53 2.47
C ARG A 93 -15.40 -11.03 2.71
N ARG A 94 -15.42 -10.63 3.98
CA ARG A 94 -15.08 -9.25 4.38
C ARG A 94 -13.59 -9.14 4.65
N TYR A 95 -13.05 -7.99 4.29
CA TYR A 95 -11.64 -7.66 4.46
C TYR A 95 -11.49 -6.31 5.16
N ARG A 96 -10.52 -6.25 6.07
CA ARG A 96 -10.00 -5.00 6.60
C ARG A 96 -8.85 -4.53 5.72
N VAL A 97 -8.95 -3.33 5.21
CA VAL A 97 -7.90 -2.65 4.45
C VAL A 97 -7.26 -1.61 5.35
N ARG A 98 -5.99 -1.78 5.68
CA ARG A 98 -5.24 -0.85 6.54
C ARG A 98 -4.16 -0.11 5.78
N VAL A 99 -4.04 1.19 6.03
CA VAL A 99 -2.90 2.01 5.59
C VAL A 99 -1.74 1.78 6.56
N ARG A 100 -0.63 1.24 6.06
CA ARG A 100 0.56 0.97 6.88
C ARG A 100 1.42 2.23 6.95
N ARG A 101 1.60 2.76 8.14
CA ARG A 101 2.29 4.04 8.39
C ARG A 101 3.62 3.89 9.14
N GLU A 102 4.03 2.66 9.43
CA GLU A 102 5.25 2.35 10.18
C GLU A 102 6.52 2.82 9.47
N ILE A 103 6.47 2.98 8.15
CA ILE A 103 7.56 3.43 7.31
C ILE A 103 7.39 4.85 6.78
N GLY A 104 6.48 5.61 7.37
CA GLY A 104 6.13 6.96 7.01
C GLY A 104 4.70 7.10 6.48
N ALA A 105 4.15 8.30 6.57
CA ALA A 105 2.86 8.66 6.01
C ALA A 105 3.05 9.38 4.68
N ALA A 106 2.23 9.03 3.67
CA ALA A 106 2.21 9.76 2.42
C ALA A 106 1.55 11.13 2.61
N GLU A 107 2.15 12.12 2.01
CA GLU A 107 1.56 13.46 1.92
C GLU A 107 0.49 13.47 0.82
N TYR A 108 -0.67 14.00 1.15
CA TYR A 108 -1.80 14.10 0.25
C TYR A 108 -2.28 15.54 0.11
N GLY A 109 -2.92 15.83 -1.03
CA GLY A 109 -3.43 17.16 -1.34
C GLY A 109 -4.83 17.39 -0.80
N TRP A 110 -5.73 17.82 -1.66
CA TRP A 110 -7.02 18.42 -1.31
C TRP A 110 -8.13 17.39 -1.04
N ILE A 111 -7.99 16.16 -1.56
CA ILE A 111 -8.98 15.11 -1.44
C ILE A 111 -8.32 13.91 -0.76
N ALA A 112 -8.79 13.59 0.44
CA ALA A 112 -8.49 12.34 1.10
C ALA A 112 -9.81 11.71 1.56
N PRO A 113 -10.13 10.49 1.12
CA PRO A 113 -11.31 9.80 1.60
C PRO A 113 -11.17 9.50 3.09
N GLU A 114 -12.29 9.50 3.81
CA GLU A 114 -12.33 9.33 5.27
C GLU A 114 -11.58 8.06 5.74
N TRP A 115 -11.73 6.95 5.01
CA TRP A 115 -11.05 5.71 5.34
C TRP A 115 -9.51 5.85 5.33
N PHE A 116 -8.97 6.69 4.43
CA PHE A 116 -7.51 6.89 4.34
C PHE A 116 -7.00 7.70 5.53
N THR A 117 -7.73 8.72 5.95
CA THR A 117 -7.39 9.53 7.14
C THR A 117 -7.57 8.74 8.43
N ALA A 118 -8.65 7.96 8.54
CA ALA A 118 -8.89 7.03 9.63
C ALA A 118 -7.82 5.93 9.71
N GLY A 119 -7.25 5.54 8.57
CA GLY A 119 -6.20 4.54 8.46
C GLY A 119 -6.69 3.15 8.10
N GLU A 120 -7.99 2.89 8.15
CA GLU A 120 -8.57 1.59 7.78
C GLU A 120 -10.03 1.68 7.35
N ILE A 121 -10.49 0.61 6.67
CA ILE A 121 -11.88 0.38 6.30
C ILE A 121 -12.15 -1.11 6.17
N GLU A 122 -13.40 -1.54 6.42
CA GLU A 122 -13.84 -2.91 6.19
C GLU A 122 -14.82 -2.97 5.02
N LEU A 123 -14.48 -3.78 4.01
CA LEU A 123 -15.26 -3.94 2.78
C LEU A 123 -15.38 -5.41 2.38
N PRO A 124 -16.46 -5.81 1.71
CA PRO A 124 -16.53 -7.12 1.07
C PRO A 124 -15.56 -7.22 -0.10
N GLY A 125 -15.06 -8.43 -0.38
CA GLY A 125 -14.14 -8.68 -1.49
C GLY A 125 -14.73 -8.33 -2.85
N SER A 126 -16.03 -8.55 -3.04
CA SER A 126 -16.74 -8.13 -4.25
C SER A 126 -16.63 -6.62 -4.51
N LEU A 127 -16.78 -5.79 -3.47
CA LEU A 127 -16.66 -4.34 -3.60
C LEU A 127 -15.22 -3.91 -3.90
N LEU A 128 -14.23 -4.57 -3.30
CA LEU A 128 -12.82 -4.32 -3.60
C LEU A 128 -12.47 -4.67 -5.06
N ALA A 129 -13.07 -5.75 -5.60
CA ALA A 129 -12.81 -6.19 -6.97
C ALA A 129 -13.53 -5.34 -8.03
N GLU A 130 -14.80 -5.02 -7.81
CA GLU A 130 -15.68 -4.44 -8.84
C GLU A 130 -15.69 -2.91 -8.80
N VAL A 131 -15.77 -2.31 -7.61
CA VAL A 131 -15.85 -0.86 -7.42
C VAL A 131 -14.49 -0.26 -7.09
N GLY A 132 -13.73 -0.91 -6.22
CA GLY A 132 -12.42 -0.48 -5.76
C GLY A 132 -12.47 0.60 -4.68
N LEU A 133 -11.30 0.86 -4.11
CA LEU A 133 -11.07 1.91 -3.11
C LEU A 133 -10.81 3.25 -3.79
N GLN A 134 -11.51 4.29 -3.35
CA GLN A 134 -11.15 5.64 -3.76
C GLN A 134 -9.79 6.00 -3.16
N LEU A 135 -8.83 6.41 -4.00
CA LEU A 135 -7.51 6.85 -3.57
C LEU A 135 -7.54 8.33 -3.13
N PRO A 136 -6.66 8.74 -2.20
CA PRO A 136 -6.42 10.14 -1.92
C PRO A 136 -5.71 10.80 -3.12
N THR A 137 -5.82 12.12 -3.29
CA THR A 137 -4.93 12.84 -4.20
C THR A 137 -3.57 13.00 -3.54
N LEU A 138 -2.54 12.31 -4.04
CA LEU A 138 -1.18 12.40 -3.53
C LEU A 138 -0.41 13.55 -4.20
N TRP A 139 0.53 14.12 -3.46
CA TRP A 139 1.60 14.92 -4.06
C TRP A 139 2.53 14.04 -4.88
N PRO A 140 3.31 14.61 -5.83
CA PRO A 140 4.29 13.84 -6.60
C PRO A 140 5.29 13.12 -5.69
N LEU A 141 5.74 11.95 -6.14
CA LEU A 141 6.76 11.13 -5.47
C LEU A 141 6.35 10.65 -4.07
N GLN A 142 5.05 10.57 -3.80
CA GLN A 142 4.52 9.98 -2.59
C GLN A 142 4.16 8.51 -2.81
N ALA A 143 4.23 7.72 -1.75
CA ALA A 143 3.81 6.33 -1.77
C ALA A 143 3.23 5.90 -0.42
N PHE A 144 2.30 4.94 -0.46
CA PHE A 144 1.76 4.28 0.72
C PHE A 144 1.55 2.80 0.49
N VAL A 145 1.41 2.06 1.57
CA VAL A 145 1.20 0.62 1.57
C VAL A 145 -0.15 0.30 2.19
N LEU A 146 -0.90 -0.56 1.51
CA LEU A 146 -2.13 -1.16 2.03
C LEU A 146 -1.88 -2.61 2.40
N HIS A 147 -2.38 -3.01 3.55
CA HIS A 147 -2.50 -4.41 3.95
C HIS A 147 -3.97 -4.77 4.00
N VAL A 148 -4.35 -5.81 3.28
CA VAL A 148 -5.72 -6.33 3.18
C VAL A 148 -5.76 -7.69 3.80
N GLU A 149 -6.54 -7.86 4.85
CA GLU A 149 -6.64 -9.11 5.60
C GLU A 149 -8.10 -9.43 5.92
N PRO A 150 -8.49 -10.72 6.06
CA PRO A 150 -9.86 -11.08 6.40
C PRO A 150 -10.21 -10.60 7.81
N VAL A 151 -11.49 -10.25 8.00
CA VAL A 151 -12.07 -9.91 9.31
C VAL A 151 -12.64 -11.14 9.97
#